data_005b81e286fc7e7bea6651c44b1eaadd
#
_entry.id   005b81e286fc7e7bea6651c44b1eaadd
#
_cell.length_a   1.000
_cell.length_b   1.000
_cell.length_c   1.000
_cell.angle_alpha   90.00
_cell.angle_beta   90.00
_cell.angle_gamma   90.00
#
_symmetry.space_group_name_H-M   'P 1'
#
loop_
_entity.id
_entity.type
_entity.pdbx_description
1 polymer ?
#
loop_
_entity_poly.entity_id
_entity_poly.type
_entity_poly.pdbx_seq_one_letter_code
_entity_poly.pdbx_strand_id
1 'polypeptide(L)'
;SGDWRYAGGNSLLAMLSLTGWYGLAKENIAPFNTRKWRLSDSVGQKDSAILKNGFFLGDTPQAAVVKSYIIGYGSVVMAYHAPEETWEETAYYGKNHEAYNCNSARQAANHIVAIVGWDDSYSRDNFNSGSRPSRDGAWIVKNSWGNQEGSNGYTYISYEDKSLCEFVAGQFVKASEYKYNYFYDGSANPGILKLKKGQKFANVFTAKKGSAKKKELIKAVNLVTWSANVKYSIQIYRNPKDGRPTSGTKTVSYTHLRAHE
;
A
#
# COMPACT_ATOMS: atom_id res chain seq x y z
N SER A 1 -10.27 -15.54 -22.13
CA SER A 1 -9.14 -15.06 -21.31
C SER A 1 -9.07 -13.56 -21.49
N GLY A 2 -9.44 -12.80 -20.46
CA GLY A 2 -9.39 -11.35 -20.49
C GLY A 2 -7.94 -10.86 -20.66
N ASP A 3 -7.78 -9.70 -21.28
CA ASP A 3 -6.48 -9.05 -21.39
C ASP A 3 -6.02 -8.63 -19.98
N TRP A 4 -4.90 -9.16 -19.50
CA TRP A 4 -4.34 -8.89 -18.19
C TRP A 4 -4.14 -7.39 -17.90
N ARG A 5 -4.01 -6.57 -18.95
CA ARG A 5 -3.87 -5.11 -18.87
C ARG A 5 -5.10 -4.42 -18.29
N TYR A 6 -6.25 -5.06 -18.36
CA TYR A 6 -7.53 -4.56 -17.84
C TYR A 6 -8.03 -5.40 -16.66
N ALA A 7 -7.19 -6.27 -16.11
CA ALA A 7 -7.60 -7.14 -15.00
C ALA A 7 -7.84 -6.38 -13.69
N GLY A 8 -7.48 -5.08 -13.66
CA GLY A 8 -7.56 -4.29 -12.44
C GLY A 8 -6.54 -4.71 -11.38
N GLY A 9 -6.76 -4.28 -10.16
CA GLY A 9 -5.92 -4.60 -9.02
C GLY A 9 -6.62 -4.20 -7.72
N ASN A 10 -5.92 -4.38 -6.62
CA ASN A 10 -6.35 -3.89 -5.30
C ASN A 10 -5.15 -3.52 -4.45
N SER A 11 -5.42 -2.86 -3.33
CA SER A 11 -4.38 -2.38 -2.41
C SER A 11 -3.51 -3.52 -1.87
N LEU A 12 -4.09 -4.69 -1.63
CA LEU A 12 -3.36 -5.86 -1.14
C LEU A 12 -2.32 -6.35 -2.17
N LEU A 13 -2.71 -6.52 -3.44
CA LEU A 13 -1.80 -6.96 -4.50
C LEU A 13 -0.65 -5.97 -4.69
N ALA A 14 -0.94 -4.66 -4.66
CA ALA A 14 0.08 -3.62 -4.74
C ALA A 14 1.07 -3.70 -3.57
N MET A 15 0.56 -3.81 -2.34
CA MET A 15 1.40 -3.89 -1.15
C MET A 15 2.25 -5.17 -1.12
N LEU A 16 1.70 -6.31 -1.51
CA LEU A 16 2.45 -7.57 -1.59
C LEU A 16 3.57 -7.50 -2.64
N SER A 17 3.31 -6.87 -3.77
CA SER A 17 4.37 -6.61 -4.76
C SER A 17 5.48 -5.74 -4.19
N LEU A 18 5.13 -4.66 -3.49
CA LEU A 18 6.09 -3.77 -2.86
C LEU A 18 6.87 -4.43 -1.71
N THR A 19 6.28 -5.40 -1.00
CA THR A 19 7.00 -6.18 0.05
C THR A 19 8.08 -7.08 -0.54
N GLY A 20 7.95 -7.52 -1.78
CA GLY A 20 9.01 -8.19 -2.53
C GLY A 20 10.14 -7.24 -2.97
N TRP A 21 10.06 -5.97 -2.60
CA TRP A 21 10.97 -4.88 -2.97
C TRP A 21 11.04 -4.63 -4.49
N TYR A 22 9.92 -4.78 -5.17
CA TYR A 22 9.74 -4.12 -6.44
C TYR A 22 9.65 -2.63 -6.15
N GLY A 23 10.70 -1.90 -6.54
CA GLY A 23 10.84 -0.49 -6.20
C GLY A 23 9.96 0.41 -7.05
N LEU A 24 9.89 1.66 -6.65
CA LEU A 24 9.18 2.71 -7.35
C LEU A 24 10.15 3.59 -8.12
N ALA A 25 9.99 3.69 -9.42
CA ALA A 25 10.70 4.65 -10.25
C ALA A 25 10.01 6.03 -10.20
N LYS A 26 10.78 7.09 -10.45
CA LYS A 26 10.20 8.44 -10.61
C LYS A 26 9.42 8.52 -11.92
N GLU A 27 8.40 9.38 -11.98
CA GLU A 27 7.57 9.60 -13.15
C GLU A 27 8.38 9.99 -14.39
N ASN A 28 9.43 10.80 -14.24
CA ASN A 28 10.31 11.16 -15.38
C ASN A 28 11.18 9.99 -15.90
N ILE A 29 11.30 8.91 -15.15
CA ILE A 29 12.00 7.68 -15.55
C ILE A 29 11.03 6.66 -16.14
N ALA A 30 9.87 6.54 -15.56
CA ALA A 30 8.80 5.62 -15.95
C ALA A 30 7.47 6.38 -16.06
N PRO A 31 7.33 7.29 -17.03
CA PRO A 31 6.11 8.08 -17.17
C PRO A 31 4.93 7.19 -17.48
N PHE A 32 3.78 7.49 -16.86
CA PHE A 32 2.53 6.83 -17.19
C PHE A 32 2.19 7.07 -18.67
N ASN A 33 2.08 6.00 -19.44
CA ASN A 33 1.78 6.07 -20.85
C ASN A 33 0.83 4.95 -21.26
N THR A 34 -0.40 5.33 -21.55
CA THR A 34 -1.46 4.41 -21.99
C THR A 34 -1.18 3.73 -23.33
N ARG A 35 -0.26 4.25 -24.13
CA ARG A 35 0.12 3.69 -25.45
C ARG A 35 1.28 2.69 -25.37
N LYS A 36 2.10 2.74 -24.30
CA LYS A 36 3.26 1.86 -24.09
C LYS A 36 3.06 1.02 -22.85
N TRP A 37 2.49 -0.15 -23.03
CA TRP A 37 2.17 -1.10 -21.96
C TRP A 37 3.39 -1.83 -21.39
N ARG A 38 4.52 -1.74 -22.03
CA ARG A 38 5.76 -2.37 -21.58
C ARG A 38 6.85 -1.34 -21.39
N LEU A 39 7.32 -1.23 -20.18
CA LEU A 39 8.54 -0.49 -19.86
C LEU A 39 9.77 -1.33 -20.26
N SER A 40 10.87 -0.66 -20.59
CA SER A 40 12.16 -1.33 -20.79
C SER A 40 12.60 -2.01 -19.49
N ASP A 41 13.18 -3.20 -19.59
CA ASP A 41 13.75 -3.93 -18.44
C ASP A 41 14.79 -3.09 -17.66
N SER A 42 15.46 -2.15 -18.34
CA SER A 42 16.37 -1.21 -17.72
C SER A 42 15.72 -0.24 -16.72
N VAL A 43 14.40 -0.05 -16.77
CA VAL A 43 13.65 0.78 -15.80
C VAL A 43 13.58 0.11 -14.44
N GLY A 44 13.46 -1.22 -14.40
CA GLY A 44 13.46 -1.99 -13.15
C GLY A 44 14.76 -1.91 -12.33
N GLN A 45 15.82 -1.32 -12.89
CA GLN A 45 17.09 -1.06 -12.19
C GLN A 45 17.23 0.40 -11.73
N LYS A 46 16.21 1.23 -12.00
CA LYS A 46 16.22 2.68 -11.70
C LYS A 46 15.25 3.05 -10.58
N ASP A 47 15.07 2.15 -9.65
CA ASP A 47 14.22 2.40 -8.48
C ASP A 47 14.75 3.58 -7.67
N SER A 48 13.83 4.45 -7.29
CA SER A 48 14.11 5.61 -6.43
C SER A 48 13.76 5.34 -4.98
N ALA A 49 12.72 4.54 -4.75
CA ALA A 49 12.21 4.20 -3.43
C ALA A 49 11.80 2.73 -3.35
N ILE A 50 11.88 2.17 -2.16
CA ILE A 50 11.40 0.83 -1.81
C ILE A 50 10.55 0.91 -0.55
N LEU A 51 9.60 -0.02 -0.41
CA LEU A 51 8.77 -0.12 0.78
C LEU A 51 9.61 -0.63 1.96
N LYS A 52 9.58 0.10 3.09
CA LYS A 52 10.16 -0.31 4.37
C LYS A 52 9.13 -0.97 5.27
N ASN A 53 7.96 -0.33 5.43
CA ASN A 53 6.84 -0.85 6.20
C ASN A 53 5.54 -0.61 5.44
N GLY A 54 4.61 -1.57 5.49
CA GLY A 54 3.26 -1.45 4.98
C GLY A 54 2.24 -1.64 6.10
N PHE A 55 1.15 -0.86 6.07
CA PHE A 55 0.13 -0.83 7.11
C PHE A 55 -1.24 -0.98 6.48
N PHE A 56 -1.96 -2.03 6.84
CA PHE A 56 -3.36 -2.21 6.48
C PHE A 56 -4.21 -1.64 7.62
N LEU A 57 -4.93 -0.55 7.36
CA LEU A 57 -5.72 0.16 8.36
C LEU A 57 -7.17 -0.37 8.44
N GLY A 58 -7.52 -1.29 7.53
CA GLY A 58 -8.88 -1.85 7.42
C GLY A 58 -9.80 -1.00 6.53
N ASP A 59 -11.09 -1.33 6.56
CA ASP A 59 -12.08 -0.68 5.69
C ASP A 59 -12.71 0.57 6.32
N THR A 60 -12.73 0.65 7.65
CA THR A 60 -13.38 1.74 8.38
C THR A 60 -12.50 2.27 9.52
N PRO A 61 -11.26 2.73 9.25
CA PRO A 61 -10.41 3.27 10.29
C PRO A 61 -10.99 4.59 10.82
N GLN A 62 -10.71 4.89 12.09
CA GLN A 62 -11.04 6.20 12.63
C GLN A 62 -10.27 7.30 11.89
N ALA A 63 -10.91 8.44 11.64
CA ALA A 63 -10.28 9.56 10.92
C ALA A 63 -8.96 10.02 11.57
N ALA A 64 -8.87 10.02 12.89
CA ALA A 64 -7.65 10.37 13.62
C ALA A 64 -6.47 9.43 13.29
N VAL A 65 -6.75 8.13 13.09
CA VAL A 65 -5.74 7.15 12.67
C VAL A 65 -5.25 7.49 11.27
N VAL A 66 -6.16 7.67 10.30
CA VAL A 66 -5.78 8.04 8.92
C VAL A 66 -4.94 9.32 8.89
N LYS A 67 -5.37 10.36 9.62
CA LYS A 67 -4.63 11.63 9.74
C LYS A 67 -3.21 11.43 10.29
N SER A 68 -3.05 10.58 11.30
CA SER A 68 -1.73 10.27 11.88
C SER A 68 -0.79 9.61 10.86
N TYR A 69 -1.31 8.74 10.00
CA TYR A 69 -0.53 8.11 8.93
C TYR A 69 -0.19 9.08 7.80
N ILE A 70 -1.08 10.02 7.46
CA ILE A 70 -0.78 11.09 6.51
C ILE A 70 0.36 11.97 7.05
N ILE A 71 0.30 12.38 8.32
CA ILE A 71 1.37 13.15 8.95
C ILE A 71 2.70 12.38 8.97
N GLY A 72 2.65 11.09 9.31
CA GLY A 72 3.85 10.27 9.46
C GLY A 72 4.49 9.83 8.14
N TYR A 73 3.69 9.60 7.10
CA TYR A 73 4.14 8.93 5.87
C TYR A 73 3.75 9.66 4.58
N GLY A 74 3.04 10.77 4.66
CA GLY A 74 2.70 11.64 3.54
C GLY A 74 1.38 11.33 2.84
N SER A 75 0.92 10.09 2.82
CA SER A 75 -0.35 9.71 2.20
C SER A 75 -0.89 8.39 2.72
N VAL A 76 -2.20 8.21 2.55
CA VAL A 76 -2.92 6.96 2.76
C VAL A 76 -3.67 6.63 1.47
N VAL A 77 -3.54 5.42 0.96
CA VAL A 77 -4.33 4.93 -0.18
C VAL A 77 -5.66 4.42 0.34
N MET A 78 -6.74 4.66 -0.39
CA MET A 78 -8.06 4.09 -0.13
C MET A 78 -8.78 3.75 -1.42
N ALA A 79 -9.72 2.81 -1.34
CA ALA A 79 -10.65 2.52 -2.41
C ALA A 79 -12.00 3.22 -2.15
N TYR A 80 -12.69 3.62 -3.22
CA TYR A 80 -14.03 4.18 -3.17
C TYR A 80 -14.83 3.80 -4.43
N HIS A 81 -16.13 4.05 -4.42
CA HIS A 81 -16.97 3.90 -5.61
C HIS A 81 -16.84 5.13 -6.49
N ALA A 82 -16.21 4.98 -7.65
CA ALA A 82 -16.24 5.98 -8.69
C ALA A 82 -17.37 5.63 -9.68
N PRO A 83 -18.37 6.50 -9.88
CA PRO A 83 -19.47 6.22 -10.79
C PRO A 83 -18.96 6.13 -12.23
N GLU A 84 -19.56 5.24 -13.01
CA GLU A 84 -19.28 5.08 -14.46
C GLU A 84 -20.04 6.12 -15.30
N GLU A 85 -21.10 6.70 -14.72
CA GLU A 85 -21.90 7.76 -15.33
C GLU A 85 -21.09 9.06 -15.41
N THR A 86 -21.50 9.95 -16.32
CA THR A 86 -20.93 11.29 -16.37
C THR A 86 -21.18 12.06 -15.08
N TRP A 87 -20.32 13.00 -14.75
CA TRP A 87 -20.44 13.78 -13.50
C TRP A 87 -21.75 14.53 -13.36
N GLU A 88 -22.37 14.87 -14.49
CA GLU A 88 -23.65 15.57 -14.57
C GLU A 88 -24.83 14.64 -14.23
N GLU A 89 -24.68 13.34 -14.49
CA GLU A 89 -25.73 12.33 -14.30
C GLU A 89 -25.71 11.70 -12.91
N THR A 90 -24.56 11.76 -12.22
CA THR A 90 -24.45 11.17 -10.88
C THR A 90 -24.87 12.14 -9.77
N ALA A 91 -25.62 11.63 -8.80
CA ALA A 91 -26.00 12.36 -7.59
C ALA A 91 -24.87 12.47 -6.56
N TYR A 92 -23.68 11.93 -6.81
CA TYR A 92 -22.61 11.86 -5.82
C TYR A 92 -21.63 13.04 -5.90
N TYR A 93 -21.49 13.70 -7.07
CA TYR A 93 -20.62 14.87 -7.22
C TYR A 93 -21.37 16.16 -6.92
N GLY A 94 -20.72 17.10 -6.24
CA GLY A 94 -21.16 18.47 -6.06
C GLY A 94 -21.10 19.28 -7.36
N LYS A 95 -21.63 20.51 -7.31
CA LYS A 95 -21.81 21.38 -8.50
C LYS A 95 -20.54 21.64 -9.30
N ASN A 96 -19.38 21.67 -8.65
CA ASN A 96 -18.09 21.97 -9.31
C ASN A 96 -17.28 20.70 -9.54
N HIS A 97 -17.86 19.51 -9.36
CA HIS A 97 -17.18 18.22 -9.48
C HIS A 97 -15.95 18.02 -8.56
N GLU A 98 -15.75 18.92 -7.60
CA GLU A 98 -14.64 18.88 -6.65
C GLU A 98 -14.99 18.12 -5.38
N ALA A 99 -16.25 18.10 -4.99
CA ALA A 99 -16.76 17.45 -3.79
C ALA A 99 -17.50 16.16 -4.14
N TYR A 100 -17.18 15.07 -3.47
CA TYR A 100 -17.76 13.75 -3.71
C TYR A 100 -18.26 13.11 -2.42
N ASN A 101 -19.47 12.57 -2.43
CA ASN A 101 -20.01 11.76 -1.33
C ASN A 101 -20.98 10.70 -1.84
N CYS A 102 -20.59 9.42 -1.75
CA CYS A 102 -21.50 8.32 -1.98
C CYS A 102 -22.23 7.96 -0.68
N ASN A 103 -23.52 8.28 -0.60
CA ASN A 103 -24.34 8.01 0.57
C ASN A 103 -24.98 6.60 0.57
N SER A 104 -24.62 5.75 -0.40
CA SER A 104 -25.14 4.40 -0.55
C SER A 104 -24.09 3.35 -0.16
N ALA A 105 -24.36 2.57 0.88
CA ALA A 105 -23.54 1.42 1.27
C ALA A 105 -23.64 0.21 0.31
N ARG A 106 -24.46 0.30 -0.74
CA ARG A 106 -24.62 -0.77 -1.75
C ARG A 106 -23.65 -0.65 -2.90
N GLN A 107 -22.95 0.48 -3.01
CA GLN A 107 -21.98 0.71 -4.07
C GLN A 107 -20.64 0.11 -3.66
N ALA A 108 -20.18 -0.87 -4.43
CA ALA A 108 -18.87 -1.45 -4.25
C ALA A 108 -17.77 -0.50 -4.73
N ALA A 109 -16.67 -0.42 -4.01
CA ALA A 109 -15.50 0.32 -4.46
C ALA A 109 -14.94 -0.29 -5.76
N ASN A 110 -14.63 0.56 -6.73
CA ASN A 110 -14.10 0.19 -8.03
C ASN A 110 -12.89 1.03 -8.45
N HIS A 111 -12.49 2.00 -7.62
CA HIS A 111 -11.36 2.89 -7.90
C HIS A 111 -10.50 3.13 -6.66
N ILE A 112 -9.19 3.31 -6.88
CA ILE A 112 -8.20 3.51 -5.80
C ILE A 112 -7.55 4.86 -5.99
N VAL A 113 -7.44 5.62 -4.88
CA VAL A 113 -6.89 6.97 -4.85
C VAL A 113 -5.99 7.19 -3.64
N ALA A 114 -5.26 8.31 -3.61
CA ALA A 114 -4.39 8.67 -2.51
C ALA A 114 -4.95 9.85 -1.70
N ILE A 115 -5.23 9.64 -0.43
CA ILE A 115 -5.49 10.72 0.52
C ILE A 115 -4.16 11.39 0.83
N VAL A 116 -4.06 12.69 0.54
CA VAL A 116 -2.84 13.48 0.75
C VAL A 116 -3.01 14.57 1.81
N GLY A 117 -4.23 14.73 2.33
CA GLY A 117 -4.57 15.72 3.34
C GLY A 117 -6.04 15.61 3.76
N TRP A 118 -6.49 16.60 4.49
CA TRP A 118 -7.88 16.74 4.93
C TRP A 118 -8.21 18.19 5.23
N ASP A 119 -9.50 18.51 5.25
CA ASP A 119 -10.05 19.78 5.73
C ASP A 119 -11.26 19.48 6.61
N ASP A 120 -11.12 19.71 7.92
CA ASP A 120 -12.20 19.47 8.89
C ASP A 120 -13.33 20.51 8.78
N SER A 121 -13.08 21.65 8.14
CA SER A 121 -14.03 22.73 7.92
C SER A 121 -14.63 22.74 6.51
N TYR A 122 -14.28 21.79 5.64
CA TYR A 122 -14.82 21.71 4.29
C TYR A 122 -16.34 21.60 4.34
N SER A 123 -17.05 22.64 3.89
CA SER A 123 -18.48 22.77 4.05
C SER A 123 -19.25 21.62 3.39
N ARG A 124 -20.16 21.03 4.12
CA ARG A 124 -21.13 20.05 3.61
C ARG A 124 -21.98 20.58 2.45
N ASP A 125 -22.12 21.90 2.35
CA ASP A 125 -22.93 22.55 1.30
C ASP A 125 -22.24 22.53 -0.08
N ASN A 126 -20.96 22.19 -0.14
CA ASN A 126 -20.24 21.95 -1.39
C ASN A 126 -20.62 20.63 -2.07
N PHE A 127 -21.18 19.69 -1.30
CA PHE A 127 -21.60 18.38 -1.81
C PHE A 127 -22.97 18.46 -2.49
N ASN A 128 -23.28 17.48 -3.33
CA ASN A 128 -24.57 17.37 -3.98
C ASN A 128 -25.69 17.28 -2.93
N SER A 129 -26.79 18.01 -3.14
CA SER A 129 -27.92 18.04 -2.21
C SER A 129 -28.54 16.65 -1.99
N GLY A 130 -28.54 15.78 -3.00
CA GLY A 130 -29.06 14.42 -2.93
C GLY A 130 -28.18 13.44 -2.15
N SER A 131 -26.89 13.76 -1.99
CA SER A 131 -25.93 12.93 -1.26
C SER A 131 -25.18 13.71 -0.17
N ARG A 132 -25.71 14.88 0.23
CA ARG A 132 -25.06 15.76 1.21
C ARG A 132 -24.76 15.04 2.53
N PRO A 133 -23.50 15.11 3.03
CA PRO A 133 -23.16 14.56 4.34
C PRO A 133 -23.85 15.32 5.48
N SER A 134 -23.91 14.72 6.66
CA SER A 134 -24.57 15.30 7.82
C SER A 134 -23.75 16.43 8.48
N ARG A 135 -22.44 16.42 8.29
CA ARG A 135 -21.49 17.36 8.88
C ARG A 135 -20.40 17.78 7.89
N ASP A 136 -19.69 18.83 8.22
CA ASP A 136 -18.52 19.30 7.50
C ASP A 136 -17.35 18.32 7.62
N GLY A 137 -16.38 18.45 6.72
CA GLY A 137 -15.13 17.72 6.71
C GLY A 137 -14.99 16.77 5.54
N ALA A 138 -13.79 16.78 4.96
CA ALA A 138 -13.44 15.96 3.81
C ALA A 138 -11.97 15.53 3.79
N TRP A 139 -11.72 14.42 3.15
CA TRP A 139 -10.39 14.02 2.70
C TRP A 139 -10.02 14.80 1.45
N ILE A 140 -8.78 15.28 1.39
CA ILE A 140 -8.17 15.83 0.17
C ILE A 140 -7.50 14.66 -0.54
N VAL A 141 -8.01 14.32 -1.71
CA VAL A 141 -7.65 13.14 -2.46
C VAL A 141 -6.97 13.52 -3.76
N LYS A 142 -5.83 12.91 -4.04
CA LYS A 142 -5.17 12.99 -5.34
C LYS A 142 -5.65 11.83 -6.21
N ASN A 143 -6.26 12.18 -7.35
CA ASN A 143 -6.74 11.23 -8.35
C ASN A 143 -5.71 11.00 -9.48
N SER A 144 -5.94 10.02 -10.33
CA SER A 144 -5.09 9.64 -11.47
C SER A 144 -5.69 9.98 -12.84
N TRP A 145 -6.78 10.77 -12.90
CA TRP A 145 -7.50 11.09 -14.13
C TRP A 145 -7.02 12.36 -14.84
N GLY A 146 -5.93 12.96 -14.34
CA GLY A 146 -5.34 14.19 -14.92
C GLY A 146 -5.85 15.47 -14.28
N ASN A 147 -5.50 16.61 -14.91
CA ASN A 147 -5.75 17.94 -14.33
C ASN A 147 -7.14 18.48 -14.67
N GLN A 148 -7.87 17.81 -15.55
CA GLN A 148 -9.16 18.27 -16.06
C GLN A 148 -10.29 18.02 -15.04
N GLU A 149 -10.03 17.20 -14.02
CA GLU A 149 -11.03 16.75 -13.05
C GLU A 149 -10.76 17.31 -11.67
N GLY A 150 -11.84 17.73 -11.02
CA GLY A 150 -11.77 18.38 -9.72
C GLY A 150 -10.93 19.67 -9.78
N SER A 151 -10.25 19.97 -8.69
CA SER A 151 -9.32 21.09 -8.61
C SER A 151 -7.90 20.61 -8.94
N ASN A 152 -7.50 20.70 -10.22
CA ASN A 152 -6.18 20.27 -10.69
C ASN A 152 -5.82 18.81 -10.37
N GLY A 153 -6.77 17.88 -10.49
CA GLY A 153 -6.59 16.46 -10.20
C GLY A 153 -6.78 16.09 -8.72
N TYR A 154 -7.31 17.00 -7.92
CA TYR A 154 -7.68 16.77 -6.52
C TYR A 154 -9.20 16.80 -6.35
N THR A 155 -9.70 15.97 -5.45
CA THR A 155 -11.12 15.85 -5.12
C THR A 155 -11.27 15.84 -3.60
N TYR A 156 -12.33 16.45 -3.10
CA TYR A 156 -12.72 16.39 -1.69
C TYR A 156 -13.74 15.28 -1.50
N ILE A 157 -13.36 14.21 -0.79
CA ILE A 157 -14.28 13.10 -0.48
C ILE A 157 -14.71 13.22 0.97
N SER A 158 -16.03 13.21 1.21
CA SER A 158 -16.60 13.31 2.55
C SER A 158 -16.07 12.22 3.49
N TYR A 159 -15.85 12.55 4.77
CA TYR A 159 -15.60 11.54 5.81
C TYR A 159 -16.78 10.56 5.98
N GLU A 160 -17.97 10.94 5.55
CA GLU A 160 -19.20 10.14 5.66
C GLU A 160 -19.52 9.32 4.41
N ASP A 161 -18.62 9.32 3.42
CA ASP A 161 -18.78 8.50 2.24
C ASP A 161 -18.81 7.01 2.62
N LYS A 162 -19.88 6.33 2.22
CA LYS A 162 -20.16 4.94 2.63
C LYS A 162 -19.50 3.89 1.76
N SER A 163 -18.85 4.29 0.71
CA SER A 163 -18.13 3.39 -0.21
C SER A 163 -16.66 3.23 0.13
N LEU A 164 -16.13 4.03 1.08
CA LEU A 164 -14.71 4.01 1.44
C LEU A 164 -14.31 2.67 2.07
N CYS A 165 -13.22 2.11 1.58
CA CYS A 165 -12.63 0.89 2.13
C CYS A 165 -11.14 0.76 1.75
N GLU A 166 -10.50 -0.35 2.13
CA GLU A 166 -9.13 -0.72 1.78
C GLU A 166 -8.09 0.38 2.12
N PHE A 167 -8.15 0.95 3.32
CA PHE A 167 -7.18 1.96 3.73
C PHE A 167 -5.80 1.32 3.98
N VAL A 168 -4.79 1.82 3.28
CA VAL A 168 -3.42 1.30 3.32
C VAL A 168 -2.43 2.45 3.34
N ALA A 169 -1.40 2.34 4.17
CA ALA A 169 -0.29 3.28 4.20
C ALA A 169 1.06 2.58 3.97
N GLY A 170 2.04 3.30 3.45
CA GLY A 170 3.38 2.79 3.21
C GLY A 170 4.45 3.74 3.70
N GLN A 171 5.44 3.19 4.41
CA GLN A 171 6.68 3.91 4.70
C GLN A 171 7.72 3.52 3.65
N PHE A 172 8.18 4.49 2.89
CA PHE A 172 9.19 4.30 1.85
C PHE A 172 10.55 4.85 2.26
N VAL A 173 11.60 4.20 1.79
CA VAL A 173 12.98 4.65 1.93
C VAL A 173 13.66 4.68 0.57
N LYS A 174 14.80 5.36 0.46
CA LYS A 174 15.59 5.39 -0.77
C LYS A 174 15.96 3.96 -1.18
N ALA A 175 15.88 3.63 -2.46
CA ALA A 175 16.26 2.32 -2.97
C ALA A 175 17.74 1.97 -2.66
N SER A 176 18.59 2.98 -2.47
CA SER A 176 19.99 2.81 -2.08
C SER A 176 20.22 2.45 -0.60
N GLU A 177 19.15 2.46 0.24
CA GLU A 177 19.25 2.11 1.66
C GLU A 177 19.75 0.67 1.88
N TYR A 178 19.34 -0.22 1.00
CA TYR A 178 19.74 -1.63 1.02
C TYR A 178 20.37 -2.03 -0.31
N LYS A 179 21.41 -2.86 -0.26
CA LYS A 179 22.16 -3.26 -1.45
C LYS A 179 21.66 -4.58 -2.04
N TYR A 180 21.19 -5.49 -1.23
CA TYR A 180 20.72 -6.81 -1.62
C TYR A 180 19.40 -7.11 -0.97
N ASN A 181 18.53 -7.78 -1.72
CA ASN A 181 17.30 -8.37 -1.23
C ASN A 181 17.33 -9.88 -1.48
N TYR A 182 16.84 -10.64 -0.50
CA TYR A 182 16.71 -12.09 -0.53
C TYR A 182 15.28 -12.47 -0.21
N PHE A 183 14.57 -13.02 -1.17
CA PHE A 183 13.19 -13.46 -1.00
C PHE A 183 12.87 -14.61 -1.96
N TYR A 184 11.90 -15.46 -1.61
CA TYR A 184 11.36 -16.50 -2.45
C TYR A 184 9.88 -16.28 -2.78
N ASP A 185 9.21 -15.41 -2.02
CA ASP A 185 7.78 -15.22 -2.14
C ASP A 185 7.44 -14.45 -3.42
N GLY A 186 6.66 -15.08 -4.31
CA GLY A 186 6.11 -14.41 -5.48
C GLY A 186 5.02 -13.43 -5.06
N SER A 187 4.97 -12.27 -5.70
CA SER A 187 4.06 -11.19 -5.32
C SER A 187 2.61 -11.36 -5.80
N ALA A 188 2.36 -12.20 -6.80
CA ALA A 188 1.09 -12.18 -7.54
C ALA A 188 -0.01 -13.09 -6.96
N ASN A 189 0.33 -14.06 -6.11
CA ASN A 189 -0.64 -14.96 -5.50
C ASN A 189 -0.23 -15.30 -4.07
N PRO A 190 -0.68 -14.50 -3.09
CA PRO A 190 -0.29 -14.71 -1.71
C PRO A 190 -0.95 -15.97 -1.16
N GLY A 191 -0.19 -17.04 -1.07
CA GLY A 191 -0.55 -18.12 -0.22
C GLY A 191 -0.45 -17.69 1.24
N ILE A 192 -1.50 -17.88 2.03
CA ILE A 192 -1.46 -17.63 3.47
C ILE A 192 -1.04 -18.92 4.18
N LEU A 193 0.11 -18.86 4.85
CA LEU A 193 0.54 -19.95 5.71
C LEU A 193 -0.11 -19.80 7.10
N LYS A 194 -1.05 -20.68 7.40
CA LYS A 194 -1.66 -20.75 8.74
C LYS A 194 -0.77 -21.54 9.69
N LEU A 195 -0.22 -20.86 10.68
CA LEU A 195 0.63 -21.49 11.71
C LEU A 195 -0.12 -21.60 13.04
N LYS A 196 0.05 -22.73 13.72
CA LYS A 196 -0.37 -22.88 15.11
C LYS A 196 0.66 -22.24 16.04
N LYS A 197 0.24 -21.90 17.27
CA LYS A 197 1.14 -21.37 18.31
C LYS A 197 2.37 -22.27 18.47
N GLY A 198 3.55 -21.68 18.42
CA GLY A 198 4.84 -22.38 18.58
C GLY A 198 5.39 -23.04 17.32
N GLN A 199 4.64 -23.09 16.22
CA GLN A 199 5.19 -23.53 14.93
C GLN A 199 6.20 -22.51 14.39
N LYS A 200 7.16 -23.02 13.61
CA LYS A 200 8.23 -22.25 13.01
C LYS A 200 8.26 -22.50 11.51
N PHE A 201 8.65 -21.49 10.76
CA PHE A 201 9.03 -21.61 9.36
C PHE A 201 10.37 -20.94 9.16
N ALA A 202 11.05 -21.24 8.08
CA ALA A 202 12.34 -20.64 7.77
C ALA A 202 12.58 -20.59 6.27
N ASN A 203 13.28 -19.55 5.84
CA ASN A 203 13.88 -19.43 4.53
C ASN A 203 15.40 -19.53 4.67
N VAL A 204 16.06 -20.18 3.73
CA VAL A 204 17.52 -20.31 3.68
C VAL A 204 18.02 -19.60 2.42
N PHE A 205 18.91 -18.64 2.59
CA PHE A 205 19.48 -17.86 1.50
C PHE A 205 21.00 -18.01 1.45
N THR A 206 21.55 -17.97 0.25
CA THR A 206 22.98 -17.87 0.05
C THR A 206 23.38 -16.42 -0.20
N ALA A 207 24.31 -15.89 0.62
CA ALA A 207 24.80 -14.53 0.46
C ALA A 207 25.47 -14.35 -0.91
N LYS A 208 25.11 -13.27 -1.64
CA LYS A 208 25.61 -13.01 -3.00
C LYS A 208 27.12 -12.71 -3.04
N LYS A 209 27.66 -12.17 -1.96
CA LYS A 209 29.09 -11.81 -1.84
C LYS A 209 29.72 -12.28 -0.53
N GLY A 210 29.38 -13.50 -0.11
CA GLY A 210 30.03 -14.13 1.03
C GLY A 210 31.46 -14.57 0.70
N SER A 211 32.46 -13.85 1.20
CA SER A 211 33.83 -14.33 1.27
C SER A 211 34.40 -13.99 2.64
N ALA A 212 35.49 -14.65 3.04
CA ALA A 212 36.15 -14.33 4.31
C ALA A 212 36.54 -12.83 4.45
N LYS A 213 36.70 -12.13 3.33
CA LYS A 213 37.08 -10.71 3.29
C LYS A 213 35.91 -9.74 3.04
N LYS A 214 34.72 -10.21 2.60
CA LYS A 214 33.54 -9.36 2.31
C LYS A 214 32.31 -9.97 2.96
N LYS A 215 31.92 -9.38 4.07
CA LYS A 215 30.71 -9.79 4.82
C LYS A 215 29.53 -8.95 4.39
N GLU A 216 28.34 -9.57 4.31
CA GLU A 216 27.07 -8.87 4.20
C GLU A 216 26.49 -8.64 5.59
N LEU A 217 25.92 -7.47 5.80
CA LEU A 217 25.22 -7.13 7.02
C LEU A 217 23.72 -7.20 6.76
N ILE A 218 23.00 -8.03 7.51
CA ILE A 218 21.55 -8.06 7.47
C ILE A 218 21.03 -6.82 8.18
N LYS A 219 20.36 -5.96 7.44
CA LYS A 219 19.80 -4.68 7.92
C LYS A 219 18.35 -4.79 8.34
N ALA A 220 17.58 -5.62 7.63
CA ALA A 220 16.15 -5.78 7.87
C ALA A 220 15.68 -7.19 7.54
N VAL A 221 14.60 -7.61 8.16
CA VAL A 221 13.81 -8.79 7.80
C VAL A 221 12.38 -8.31 7.60
N ASN A 222 11.80 -8.62 6.46
CA ASN A 222 10.40 -8.33 6.18
C ASN A 222 9.53 -9.52 6.63
N LEU A 223 8.46 -9.24 7.34
CA LEU A 223 7.45 -10.19 7.77
C LEU A 223 6.07 -9.56 7.56
N VAL A 224 5.21 -10.25 6.84
CA VAL A 224 3.80 -9.87 6.70
C VAL A 224 2.96 -10.74 7.63
N THR A 225 2.13 -10.13 8.47
CA THR A 225 1.16 -10.82 9.31
C THR A 225 -0.25 -10.45 8.86
N TRP A 226 -1.13 -11.45 8.78
CA TRP A 226 -2.52 -11.23 8.37
C TRP A 226 -3.42 -10.77 9.52
N SER A 227 -3.03 -11.04 10.74
CA SER A 227 -3.77 -10.65 11.94
C SER A 227 -3.05 -9.53 12.67
N ALA A 228 -3.80 -8.63 13.27
CA ALA A 228 -3.26 -7.61 14.17
C ALA A 228 -2.71 -8.25 15.46
N ASN A 229 -1.83 -7.56 16.14
CA ASN A 229 -1.31 -7.94 17.47
C ASN A 229 -0.63 -9.32 17.54
N VAL A 230 -0.01 -9.76 16.44
CA VAL A 230 0.71 -11.03 16.38
C VAL A 230 2.01 -10.95 17.17
N LYS A 231 2.19 -11.85 18.11
CA LYS A 231 3.48 -12.05 18.80
C LYS A 231 4.36 -12.97 17.96
N TYR A 232 5.56 -12.51 17.60
CA TYR A 232 6.49 -13.31 16.83
C TYR A 232 7.92 -13.18 17.32
N SER A 233 8.75 -14.14 16.96
CA SER A 233 10.20 -14.11 17.21
C SER A 233 10.93 -14.44 15.92
N ILE A 234 11.90 -13.60 15.56
CA ILE A 234 12.79 -13.82 14.41
C ILE A 234 14.15 -14.24 14.92
N GLN A 235 14.65 -15.35 14.38
CA GLN A 235 15.98 -15.88 14.70
C GLN A 235 16.77 -16.06 13.42
N ILE A 236 18.02 -15.61 13.40
CA ILE A 236 18.91 -15.71 12.25
C ILE A 236 20.07 -16.63 12.60
N TYR A 237 20.28 -17.60 11.74
CA TYR A 237 21.36 -18.58 11.85
C TYR A 237 22.29 -18.45 10.64
N ARG A 238 23.59 -18.55 10.85
CA ARG A 238 24.60 -18.61 9.79
C ARG A 238 25.07 -20.04 9.58
N ASN A 239 25.39 -20.36 8.31
CA ASN A 239 25.94 -21.66 7.92
C ASN A 239 25.10 -22.85 8.42
N PRO A 240 23.79 -22.89 8.11
CA PRO A 240 22.97 -24.07 8.42
C PRO A 240 23.48 -25.26 7.62
N LYS A 241 23.39 -26.45 8.19
CA LYS A 241 23.84 -27.71 7.58
C LYS A 241 22.63 -28.58 7.24
N ASP A 242 22.73 -29.35 6.18
CA ASP A 242 21.82 -30.43 5.79
C ASP A 242 20.32 -29.99 5.73
N GLY A 243 20.05 -28.82 5.21
CA GLY A 243 18.69 -28.29 5.10
C GLY A 243 17.99 -28.02 6.43
N ARG A 244 18.71 -28.09 7.56
CA ARG A 244 18.18 -27.79 8.90
C ARG A 244 18.51 -26.35 9.31
N PRO A 245 17.56 -25.40 9.22
CA PRO A 245 17.83 -23.96 9.41
C PRO A 245 18.46 -23.62 10.77
N THR A 246 18.14 -24.36 11.82
CA THR A 246 18.63 -24.11 13.19
C THR A 246 19.93 -24.80 13.53
N SER A 247 20.54 -25.55 12.61
CA SER A 247 21.79 -26.27 12.83
C SER A 247 23.05 -25.37 12.77
N GLY A 248 22.90 -24.16 12.25
CA GLY A 248 23.97 -23.20 12.13
C GLY A 248 24.23 -22.41 13.43
N THR A 249 25.13 -21.45 13.34
CA THR A 249 25.43 -20.54 14.45
C THR A 249 24.35 -19.47 14.54
N LYS A 250 23.60 -19.44 15.66
CA LYS A 250 22.62 -18.40 15.94
C LYS A 250 23.31 -17.04 16.12
N THR A 251 22.92 -16.04 15.34
CA THR A 251 23.54 -14.71 15.35
C THR A 251 22.63 -13.60 15.83
N VAL A 252 21.31 -13.73 15.63
CA VAL A 252 20.31 -12.77 16.03
C VAL A 252 19.11 -13.49 16.62
N SER A 253 18.56 -12.92 17.67
CA SER A 253 17.24 -13.26 18.20
C SER A 253 16.51 -11.97 18.49
N TYR A 254 15.39 -11.75 17.84
CA TYR A 254 14.50 -10.62 18.05
C TYR A 254 13.12 -11.14 18.36
N THR A 255 12.53 -10.62 19.43
CA THR A 255 11.15 -10.96 19.82
C THR A 255 10.33 -9.69 19.84
N HIS A 256 9.25 -9.68 19.09
CA HIS A 256 8.25 -8.61 19.11
C HIS A 256 7.04 -9.09 19.89
N LEU A 257 6.64 -8.32 20.91
CA LEU A 257 5.55 -8.68 21.81
C LEU A 257 4.20 -8.13 21.38
N ARG A 258 4.19 -7.10 20.51
CA ARG A 258 2.99 -6.49 19.90
C ARG A 258 3.33 -5.95 18.53
N ALA A 259 2.44 -6.09 17.55
CA ALA A 259 2.42 -5.20 16.41
C ALA A 259 1.90 -3.84 16.91
N HIS A 260 2.52 -2.74 16.52
CA HIS A 260 2.04 -1.41 16.89
C HIS A 260 0.62 -1.21 16.35
N GLU A 261 -0.25 -0.73 17.25
CA GLU A 261 -1.56 -0.21 16.89
C GLU A 261 -1.41 1.03 16.02
#